data_bb3adfda07493a544bc3da74fa83cc18
#
_entry.id   bb3adfda07493a544bc3da74fa83cc18
#
_cell.length_a   1.000
_cell.length_b   1.000
_cell.length_c   1.000
_cell.angle_alpha   90.00
_cell.angle_beta   90.00
_cell.angle_gamma   90.00
#
_symmetry.space_group_name_H-M   'P 1'
#
loop_
_entity.id
_entity.type
_entity.pdbx_description
1 polymer ?
#
loop_
_entity_poly.entity_id
_entity_poly.type
_entity_poly.pdbx_seq_one_letter_code
_entity_poly.pdbx_strand_id
1 'polypeptide(L)'
;NYEMHWYINSDSESILQKNNLNSSKHIFNSHVARDEALQLMTKAFHCLVSIGNLNPNQIPSKVIEYIATGKPVIHFAEINDDPVIHIADEFDNVFIVTKNTDINIFKKDLNKFFLEIDNFDSKKFNKLYSPSALIEKLDTF
;
A
#
# COMPACT_ATOMS: atom_id res chain seq x y z
N ASN A 1 -16.20 -10.63 -4.10
CA ASN A 1 -16.70 -9.98 -2.90
C ASN A 1 -15.50 -9.45 -2.10
N TYR A 2 -15.60 -8.25 -1.52
CA TYR A 2 -14.54 -7.65 -0.72
C TYR A 2 -15.13 -6.91 0.47
N GLU A 3 -14.33 -6.75 1.52
CA GLU A 3 -14.53 -5.83 2.64
C GLU A 3 -13.30 -4.94 2.75
N MET A 4 -13.53 -3.63 2.96
CA MET A 4 -12.49 -2.63 3.14
C MET A 4 -12.48 -2.18 4.59
N HIS A 5 -11.41 -2.47 5.30
CA HIS A 5 -11.22 -2.06 6.68
C HIS A 5 -10.39 -0.78 6.76
N TRP A 6 -10.94 0.22 7.43
CA TRP A 6 -10.33 1.52 7.65
C TRP A 6 -9.97 1.67 9.13
N TYR A 7 -8.69 1.84 9.43
CA TYR A 7 -8.19 2.13 10.78
C TYR A 7 -7.83 3.59 10.84
N ILE A 8 -8.78 4.43 11.22
CA ILE A 8 -8.71 5.88 11.11
C ILE A 8 -9.19 6.56 12.39
N ASN A 9 -8.89 7.83 12.53
CA ASN A 9 -9.45 8.66 13.59
C ASN A 9 -10.89 9.11 13.24
N SER A 10 -11.64 9.58 14.25
CA SER A 10 -13.02 10.01 14.12
C SER A 10 -13.26 11.11 13.08
N ASP A 11 -12.29 12.03 12.92
CA ASP A 11 -12.41 13.14 11.97
C ASP A 11 -12.36 12.63 10.52
N SER A 12 -11.46 11.69 10.23
CA SER A 12 -11.37 11.04 8.92
C SER A 12 -12.61 10.22 8.61
N GLU A 13 -13.17 9.51 9.58
CA GLU A 13 -14.41 8.74 9.41
C GLU A 13 -15.56 9.65 8.95
N SER A 14 -15.72 10.81 9.59
CA SER A 14 -16.78 11.77 9.24
C SER A 14 -16.67 12.28 7.79
N ILE A 15 -15.45 12.45 7.29
CA ILE A 15 -15.18 12.86 5.91
C ILE A 15 -15.54 11.76 4.92
N LEU A 16 -15.16 10.51 5.21
CA LEU A 16 -15.45 9.37 4.34
C LEU A 16 -16.95 9.09 4.26
N GLN A 17 -17.66 9.18 5.37
CA GLN A 17 -19.12 9.02 5.41
C GLN A 17 -19.85 10.09 4.59
N LYS A 18 -19.41 11.36 4.64
CA LYS A 18 -19.96 12.46 3.81
C LYS A 18 -19.75 12.25 2.32
N ASN A 19 -18.72 11.50 1.92
CA ASN A 19 -18.41 11.18 0.52
C ASN A 19 -19.05 9.86 0.05
N ASN A 20 -20.14 9.43 0.67
CA ASN A 20 -20.92 8.24 0.29
C ASN A 20 -20.14 6.89 0.36
N LEU A 21 -19.05 6.82 1.12
CA LEU A 21 -18.37 5.56 1.41
C LEU A 21 -19.11 4.74 2.50
N ASN A 22 -20.35 5.08 2.76
CA ASN A 22 -21.20 4.42 3.75
C ASN A 22 -21.89 3.19 3.15
N SER A 23 -21.13 2.16 2.82
CA SER A 23 -21.65 0.88 2.36
C SER A 23 -21.29 -0.24 3.33
N SER A 24 -22.07 -1.33 3.33
CA SER A 24 -21.76 -2.52 4.13
C SER A 24 -20.41 -3.18 3.83
N LYS A 25 -19.69 -2.69 2.81
CA LYS A 25 -18.36 -3.16 2.42
C LYS A 25 -17.23 -2.33 3.05
N HIS A 26 -17.54 -1.18 3.66
CA HIS A 26 -16.58 -0.32 4.31
C HIS A 26 -16.77 -0.41 5.83
N ILE A 27 -15.80 -0.98 6.51
CA ILE A 27 -15.79 -1.19 7.95
C ILE A 27 -14.81 -0.19 8.57
N PHE A 28 -15.34 0.72 9.39
CA PHE A 28 -14.55 1.71 10.09
C PHE A 28 -14.17 1.20 11.47
N ASN A 29 -12.88 1.16 11.74
CA ASN A 29 -12.30 0.71 13.01
C ASN A 29 -11.57 1.88 13.66
N SER A 30 -11.55 1.87 14.98
CA SER A 30 -10.75 2.82 15.75
C SER A 30 -9.26 2.62 15.47
N HIS A 31 -8.49 3.67 15.69
CA HIS A 31 -7.03 3.59 15.63
C HIS A 31 -6.51 2.54 16.61
N VAL A 32 -5.58 1.71 16.17
CA VAL A 32 -4.95 0.66 16.96
C VAL A 32 -3.48 0.95 17.23
N ALA A 33 -2.92 0.33 18.25
CA ALA A 33 -1.50 0.42 18.54
C ALA A 33 -0.65 -0.17 17.40
N ARG A 34 0.62 0.28 17.29
CA ARG A 34 1.51 -0.14 16.20
C ARG A 34 1.65 -1.66 16.09
N ASP A 35 1.85 -2.34 17.21
CA ASP A 35 2.07 -3.80 17.21
C ASP A 35 0.81 -4.56 16.76
N GLU A 36 -0.37 -4.08 17.14
CA GLU A 36 -1.64 -4.61 16.68
C GLU A 36 -1.82 -4.35 15.18
N ALA A 37 -1.50 -3.13 14.70
CA ALA A 37 -1.52 -2.82 13.27
C ALA A 37 -0.62 -3.75 12.46
N LEU A 38 0.60 -4.03 12.93
CA LEU A 38 1.52 -4.97 12.27
C LEU A 38 0.95 -6.40 12.23
N GLN A 39 0.30 -6.85 13.30
CA GLN A 39 -0.35 -8.17 13.31
C GLN A 39 -1.52 -8.23 12.33
N LEU A 40 -2.35 -7.20 12.28
CA LEU A 40 -3.46 -7.11 11.33
C LEU A 40 -2.95 -7.12 9.88
N MET A 41 -1.97 -6.30 9.55
CA MET A 41 -1.36 -6.25 8.22
C MET A 41 -0.78 -7.59 7.78
N THR A 42 -0.11 -8.31 8.70
CA THR A 42 0.57 -9.56 8.35
C THR A 42 -0.35 -10.79 8.39
N LYS A 43 -1.38 -10.83 9.24
CA LYS A 43 -2.18 -12.04 9.49
C LYS A 43 -3.63 -11.93 9.04
N ALA A 44 -4.26 -10.77 9.18
CA ALA A 44 -5.71 -10.65 9.00
C ALA A 44 -6.13 -10.29 7.57
N PHE A 45 -5.37 -9.43 6.88
CA PHE A 45 -5.77 -8.92 5.57
C PHE A 45 -5.09 -9.64 4.42
N HIS A 46 -5.81 -9.77 3.29
CA HIS A 46 -5.30 -10.39 2.06
C HIS A 46 -4.60 -9.38 1.15
N CYS A 47 -4.98 -8.12 1.24
CA CYS A 47 -4.44 -7.02 0.45
C CYS A 47 -4.37 -5.76 1.30
N LEU A 48 -3.37 -4.93 1.07
CA LEU A 48 -3.19 -3.64 1.72
C LEU A 48 -3.37 -2.52 0.69
N VAL A 49 -3.89 -1.38 1.14
CA VAL A 49 -4.13 -0.22 0.26
C VAL A 49 -3.35 0.96 0.76
N SER A 50 -2.63 1.60 -0.15
CA SER A 50 -1.85 2.81 0.09
C SER A 50 -2.31 3.93 -0.85
N ILE A 51 -2.23 5.16 -0.39
CA ILE A 51 -2.52 6.35 -1.18
C ILE A 51 -1.25 7.22 -1.19
N GLY A 52 -0.87 7.66 -2.37
CA GLY A 52 0.24 8.59 -2.59
C GLY A 52 -0.01 9.96 -1.97
N ASN A 53 1.03 10.77 -1.93
CA ASN A 53 0.94 12.17 -1.56
C ASN A 53 1.28 13.07 -2.76
N LEU A 54 1.17 14.38 -2.57
CA LEU A 54 1.46 15.36 -3.62
C LEU A 54 2.96 15.76 -3.69
N ASN A 55 3.83 15.11 -2.91
CA ASN A 55 5.25 15.42 -2.88
C ASN A 55 6.06 14.30 -3.57
N PRO A 56 6.68 14.56 -4.73
CA PRO A 56 7.43 13.56 -5.48
C PRO A 56 8.72 13.09 -4.78
N ASN A 57 9.17 13.82 -3.75
CA ASN A 57 10.38 13.48 -2.99
C ASN A 57 10.08 12.76 -1.67
N GLN A 58 8.81 12.38 -1.43
CA GLN A 58 8.42 11.77 -0.18
C GLN A 58 7.66 10.46 -0.39
N ILE A 59 8.28 9.35 -0.03
CA ILE A 59 7.62 8.04 0.01
C ILE A 59 6.69 8.00 1.23
N PRO A 60 5.40 7.63 1.05
CA PRO A 60 4.52 7.40 2.20
C PRO A 60 5.09 6.32 3.11
N SER A 61 5.35 6.64 4.38
CA SER A 61 6.05 5.73 5.30
C SER A 61 5.40 4.34 5.41
N LYS A 62 4.08 4.28 5.32
CA LYS A 62 3.33 3.03 5.41
C LYS A 62 3.52 2.11 4.22
N VAL A 63 3.80 2.63 3.02
CA VAL A 63 3.93 1.76 1.83
C VAL A 63 5.09 0.80 1.97
N ILE A 64 6.21 1.22 2.54
CA ILE A 64 7.38 0.36 2.78
C ILE A 64 7.04 -0.76 3.78
N GLU A 65 6.31 -0.43 4.86
CA GLU A 65 5.83 -1.43 5.81
C GLU A 65 4.88 -2.43 5.13
N TYR A 66 4.01 -1.97 4.23
CA TYR A 66 3.07 -2.83 3.50
C TYR A 66 3.80 -3.78 2.54
N ILE A 67 4.74 -3.28 1.76
CA ILE A 67 5.56 -4.09 0.84
C ILE A 67 6.31 -5.17 1.63
N ALA A 68 6.89 -4.81 2.78
CA ALA A 68 7.61 -5.73 3.65
C ALA A 68 6.77 -6.92 4.15
N THR A 69 5.45 -6.80 4.18
CA THR A 69 4.58 -7.93 4.56
C THR A 69 4.56 -9.05 3.52
N GLY A 70 5.01 -8.77 2.29
CA GLY A 70 4.91 -9.68 1.14
C GLY A 70 3.50 -9.84 0.59
N LYS A 71 2.52 -9.14 1.15
CA LYS A 71 1.14 -9.18 0.67
C LYS A 71 0.93 -8.26 -0.52
N PRO A 72 -0.13 -8.51 -1.32
CA PRO A 72 -0.57 -7.58 -2.35
C PRO A 72 -0.76 -6.18 -1.79
N VAL A 73 -0.18 -5.19 -2.43
CA VAL A 73 -0.37 -3.77 -2.12
C VAL A 73 -0.95 -3.07 -3.34
N ILE A 74 -2.10 -2.43 -3.19
CA ILE A 74 -2.66 -1.54 -4.22
C ILE A 74 -2.30 -0.11 -3.82
N HIS A 75 -1.54 0.58 -4.66
CA HIS A 75 -1.13 1.95 -4.43
C HIS A 75 -1.81 2.90 -5.41
N PHE A 76 -2.55 3.87 -4.89
CA PHE A 76 -3.17 4.94 -5.67
C PHE A 76 -2.20 6.13 -5.76
N ALA A 77 -1.53 6.28 -6.90
CA ALA A 77 -0.62 7.38 -7.15
C ALA A 77 -1.38 8.68 -7.41
N GLU A 78 -1.12 9.72 -6.61
CA GLU A 78 -1.75 11.03 -6.72
C GLU A 78 -1.10 11.93 -7.78
N ILE A 79 0.17 11.68 -8.12
CA ILE A 79 0.96 12.42 -9.10
C ILE A 79 1.66 11.45 -10.04
N ASN A 80 2.03 11.93 -11.24
CA ASN A 80 2.67 11.09 -12.26
C ASN A 80 4.09 10.62 -11.88
N ASP A 81 4.78 11.39 -11.07
CA ASP A 81 6.13 11.14 -10.55
C ASP A 81 6.09 10.68 -9.08
N ASP A 82 5.05 9.93 -8.70
CA ASP A 82 4.97 9.31 -7.39
C ASP A 82 6.13 8.34 -7.17
N PRO A 83 6.94 8.51 -6.12
CA PRO A 83 8.13 7.69 -5.89
C PRO A 83 7.84 6.20 -5.70
N VAL A 84 6.61 5.84 -5.33
CA VAL A 84 6.19 4.44 -5.18
C VAL A 84 6.12 3.72 -6.53
N ILE A 85 5.95 4.44 -7.64
CA ILE A 85 5.99 3.84 -8.99
C ILE A 85 7.34 3.16 -9.22
N HIS A 86 8.45 3.82 -8.88
CA HIS A 86 9.80 3.24 -9.02
C HIS A 86 10.03 2.06 -8.06
N ILE A 87 9.42 2.10 -6.87
CA ILE A 87 9.48 0.98 -5.94
C ILE A 87 8.71 -0.22 -6.49
N ALA A 88 7.58 0.02 -7.15
CA ALA A 88 6.78 -1.03 -7.77
C ALA A 88 7.53 -1.77 -8.90
N ASP A 89 8.44 -1.10 -9.61
CA ASP A 89 9.32 -1.75 -10.59
C ASP A 89 10.27 -2.77 -9.95
N GLU A 90 10.52 -2.66 -8.64
CA GLU A 90 11.41 -3.53 -7.88
C GLU A 90 10.70 -4.71 -7.21
N PHE A 91 9.38 -4.61 -6.98
CA PHE A 91 8.62 -5.57 -6.18
C PHE A 91 7.29 -5.95 -6.83
N ASP A 92 7.14 -7.22 -7.15
CA ASP A 92 5.96 -7.76 -7.84
C ASP A 92 4.66 -7.72 -7.01
N ASN A 93 4.78 -7.43 -5.70
CA ASN A 93 3.62 -7.34 -4.81
C ASN A 93 2.97 -5.94 -4.75
N VAL A 94 3.36 -5.02 -5.63
CA VAL A 94 2.79 -3.66 -5.69
C VAL A 94 2.06 -3.44 -7.01
N PHE A 95 0.78 -3.08 -6.94
CA PHE A 95 -0.05 -2.71 -8.08
C PHE A 95 -0.31 -1.20 -8.06
N ILE A 96 0.13 -0.49 -9.10
CA ILE A 96 -0.05 0.96 -9.21
C ILE A 96 -1.35 1.31 -9.93
N VAL A 97 -2.12 2.20 -9.33
CA VAL A 97 -3.30 2.84 -9.92
C VAL A 97 -3.04 4.33 -10.05
N THR A 98 -3.18 4.87 -11.25
CA THR A 98 -3.03 6.30 -11.52
C THR A 98 -4.39 6.94 -11.83
N LYS A 99 -4.45 8.26 -11.85
CA LYS A 99 -5.66 9.00 -12.27
C LYS A 99 -6.12 8.68 -13.69
N ASN A 100 -5.20 8.21 -14.54
CA ASN A 100 -5.47 7.89 -15.94
C ASN A 100 -5.77 6.40 -16.18
N THR A 101 -5.81 5.59 -15.12
CA THR A 101 -6.07 4.16 -15.23
C THR A 101 -7.52 3.91 -15.68
N ASP A 102 -7.71 3.30 -16.86
CA ASP A 102 -9.03 2.89 -17.34
C ASP A 102 -9.62 1.79 -16.44
N ILE A 103 -10.88 1.94 -16.04
CA ILE A 103 -11.54 1.03 -15.09
C ILE A 103 -11.68 -0.41 -15.62
N ASN A 104 -11.79 -0.61 -16.93
CA ASN A 104 -11.91 -1.94 -17.50
C ASN A 104 -10.55 -2.63 -17.57
N ILE A 105 -9.51 -1.87 -17.92
CA ILE A 105 -8.11 -2.32 -17.87
C ILE A 105 -7.74 -2.63 -16.41
N PHE A 106 -8.04 -1.73 -15.49
CA PHE A 106 -7.82 -1.93 -14.05
C PHE A 106 -8.36 -3.26 -13.55
N LYS A 107 -9.62 -3.61 -13.86
CA LYS A 107 -10.23 -4.86 -13.39
C LYS A 107 -9.52 -6.10 -13.94
N LYS A 108 -9.12 -6.06 -15.20
CA LYS A 108 -8.40 -7.17 -15.85
C LYS A 108 -7.01 -7.33 -15.23
N ASP A 109 -6.26 -6.24 -15.14
CA ASP A 109 -4.88 -6.26 -14.67
C ASP A 109 -4.79 -6.56 -13.17
N LEU A 110 -5.75 -6.07 -12.37
CA LEU A 110 -5.83 -6.40 -10.96
C LEU A 110 -6.09 -7.89 -10.74
N ASN A 111 -6.97 -8.52 -11.53
CA ASN A 111 -7.19 -9.96 -11.44
C ASN A 111 -5.93 -10.75 -11.81
N LYS A 112 -5.21 -10.33 -12.86
CA LYS A 112 -3.93 -10.91 -13.25
C LYS A 112 -2.90 -10.78 -12.12
N PHE A 113 -2.75 -9.58 -11.57
CA PHE A 113 -1.86 -9.30 -10.44
C PHE A 113 -2.10 -10.24 -9.26
N PHE A 114 -3.35 -10.44 -8.83
CA PHE A 114 -3.67 -11.36 -7.74
C PHE A 114 -3.39 -12.84 -8.04
N LEU A 115 -3.34 -13.23 -9.32
CA LEU A 115 -3.01 -14.59 -9.72
C LEU A 115 -1.49 -14.84 -9.80
N GLU A 116 -0.71 -13.79 -10.04
CA GLU A 116 0.73 -13.89 -10.30
C GLU A 116 1.62 -13.58 -9.07
N ILE A 117 1.03 -13.11 -7.97
CA ILE A 117 1.76 -12.57 -6.81
C ILE A 117 2.37 -13.65 -5.87
N ASP A 118 2.62 -14.84 -6.32
CA ASP A 118 3.04 -15.97 -5.45
C ASP A 118 4.47 -15.87 -4.87
N ASN A 119 5.31 -14.90 -5.25
CA ASN A 119 6.74 -14.93 -4.94
C ASN A 119 7.36 -13.61 -4.48
N PHE A 120 6.93 -13.08 -3.33
CA PHE A 120 7.63 -11.95 -2.72
C PHE A 120 9.06 -12.32 -2.30
N ASP A 121 10.06 -11.63 -2.86
CA ASP A 121 11.47 -11.79 -2.49
C ASP A 121 11.85 -10.96 -1.25
N SER A 122 11.66 -11.56 -0.08
CA SER A 122 12.00 -10.93 1.19
C SER A 122 13.52 -10.65 1.34
N LYS A 123 14.38 -11.41 0.65
CA LYS A 123 15.84 -11.18 0.68
C LYS A 123 16.20 -9.93 -0.13
N LYS A 124 15.60 -9.77 -1.31
CA LYS A 124 15.75 -8.55 -2.12
C LYS A 124 15.25 -7.33 -1.34
N PHE A 125 14.07 -7.41 -0.70
CA PHE A 125 13.53 -6.33 0.11
C PHE A 125 14.48 -5.94 1.25
N ASN A 126 14.94 -6.90 2.05
CA ASN A 126 15.85 -6.64 3.16
C ASN A 126 17.20 -6.05 2.69
N LYS A 127 17.71 -6.46 1.54
CA LYS A 127 18.93 -5.88 0.95
C LYS A 127 18.79 -4.41 0.60
N LEU A 128 17.59 -3.95 0.20
CA LEU A 128 17.35 -2.58 -0.25
C LEU A 128 16.87 -1.65 0.88
N TYR A 129 16.11 -2.17 1.83
CA TYR A 129 15.37 -1.37 2.81
C TYR A 129 15.59 -1.78 4.27
N SER A 130 16.52 -2.68 4.57
CA SER A 130 16.93 -2.92 5.96
C SER A 130 17.63 -1.70 6.56
N PRO A 131 17.61 -1.49 7.89
CA PRO A 131 18.35 -0.42 8.52
C PRO A 131 19.81 -0.38 8.14
N SER A 132 20.49 -1.53 8.03
CA SER A 132 21.87 -1.63 7.59
C SER A 132 22.08 -1.18 6.14
N ALA A 133 21.19 -1.57 5.22
CA ALA A 133 21.26 -1.14 3.82
C ALA A 133 21.04 0.37 3.67
N LEU A 134 20.19 0.98 4.50
CA LEU A 134 19.97 2.41 4.50
C LEU A 134 21.19 3.18 5.05
N ILE A 135 21.87 2.64 6.08
CA ILE A 135 23.11 3.23 6.62
C ILE A 135 24.22 3.19 5.56
N GLU A 136 24.44 2.04 4.89
CA GLU A 136 25.42 1.94 3.81
C GLU A 136 25.22 2.98 2.70
N LYS A 137 23.97 3.28 2.35
CA LYS A 137 23.66 4.32 1.36
C LYS A 137 24.00 5.73 1.85
N LEU A 138 23.85 5.99 3.15
CA LEU A 138 24.21 7.30 3.72
C LEU A 138 25.73 7.51 3.80
N ASP A 139 26.52 6.46 4.02
CA ASP A 139 27.97 6.53 4.08
C ASP A 139 28.65 6.74 2.71
N THR A 140 27.87 6.66 1.61
CA THR A 140 28.36 6.86 0.23
C THR A 140 28.17 8.30 -0.28
N PHE A 141 27.63 9.20 0.54
CA PHE A 141 27.51 10.65 0.28
C PHE A 141 28.52 11.44 1.07
#